data_ffa6dcff7c1fbabb1471954c1e6e1dfa
#
_entry.id   ffa6dcff7c1fbabb1471954c1e6e1dfa
#
_cell.length_a   1.000
_cell.length_b   1.000
_cell.length_c   1.000
_cell.angle_alpha   90.00
_cell.angle_beta   90.00
_cell.angle_gamma   90.00
#
_symmetry.space_group_name_H-M   'P 1'
#
loop_
_entity.id
_entity.type
_entity.pdbx_description
1 polymer ?
#
loop_
_entity_poly.entity_id
_entity_poly.type
_entity_poly.pdbx_seq_one_letter_code
_entity_poly.pdbx_strand_id
1 'polypeptide(L)'
;MKNVLKEQGSLTNRVSSESEPNPAKQKAEQARRQAHRRRPGSAYWLIAKNENGRMEVLAIDLAAGEEALPVFSHEEEAEMFLGLWGVAIEGWQVRESTAGELISVLYGPCAGAERVALDPLPKMVAQRTVGLVSLSRERFLDLLLSRGRSLGRRER
;
A
#
# COMPACT_ATOMS: atom_id res chain seq x y z
N MET A 1 -73.05 -18.64 26.47
CA MET A 1 -73.17 -17.21 26.08
C MET A 1 -71.81 -16.70 25.83
N LYS A 2 -71.49 -16.47 24.53
CA LYS A 2 -70.97 -15.25 23.85
C LYS A 2 -69.69 -14.73 24.49
N ASN A 3 -68.61 -14.48 23.78
CA ASN A 3 -68.42 -13.83 22.51
C ASN A 3 -67.01 -14.15 21.92
N VAL A 4 -67.00 -14.30 20.64
CA VAL A 4 -65.91 -14.31 19.75
C VAL A 4 -65.37 -12.89 19.56
N LEU A 5 -64.09 -12.65 19.72
CA LEU A 5 -63.43 -11.48 19.15
C LEU A 5 -62.19 -11.89 18.38
N LYS A 6 -62.31 -11.67 17.11
CA LYS A 6 -61.35 -11.80 16.03
C LYS A 6 -60.40 -10.63 16.12
N GLU A 7 -59.10 -10.86 16.34
CA GLU A 7 -58.09 -9.84 16.06
C GLU A 7 -57.30 -10.22 14.82
N GLN A 8 -57.44 -9.39 13.83
CA GLN A 8 -56.68 -9.42 12.60
C GLN A 8 -55.30 -8.78 12.89
N GLY A 9 -54.25 -9.58 12.88
CA GLY A 9 -52.89 -9.10 12.90
C GLY A 9 -52.49 -8.46 11.59
N SER A 10 -52.27 -7.17 11.61
CA SER A 10 -51.73 -6.38 10.53
C SER A 10 -50.29 -6.78 10.25
N LEU A 11 -50.04 -7.37 9.07
CA LEU A 11 -48.70 -7.60 8.52
C LEU A 11 -48.11 -6.26 8.07
N THR A 12 -47.33 -5.62 8.91
CA THR A 12 -46.50 -4.49 8.51
C THR A 12 -45.37 -4.99 7.66
N ASN A 13 -45.50 -4.75 6.38
CA ASN A 13 -44.50 -4.95 5.34
C ASN A 13 -43.27 -4.04 5.64
N ARG A 14 -42.24 -4.63 6.17
CA ARG A 14 -40.94 -3.93 6.39
C ARG A 14 -40.22 -3.89 5.04
N VAL A 15 -40.46 -2.81 4.32
CA VAL A 15 -39.68 -2.47 3.11
C VAL A 15 -38.25 -2.22 3.57
N SER A 16 -37.39 -3.19 3.30
CA SER A 16 -35.94 -3.02 3.38
C SER A 16 -35.56 -1.99 2.31
N SER A 17 -35.19 -0.79 2.75
CA SER A 17 -34.57 0.20 1.88
C SER A 17 -33.19 -0.31 1.50
N GLU A 18 -33.10 -1.01 0.38
CA GLU A 18 -31.83 -1.23 -0.30
C GLU A 18 -31.29 0.15 -0.70
N SER A 19 -30.25 0.56 0.00
CA SER A 19 -29.53 1.79 -0.31
C SER A 19 -28.93 1.62 -1.70
N GLU A 20 -29.47 2.32 -2.69
CA GLU A 20 -28.88 2.36 -4.03
C GLU A 20 -27.41 2.76 -3.94
N PRO A 21 -26.51 2.01 -4.61
CA PRO A 21 -25.08 2.29 -4.55
C PRO A 21 -24.82 3.64 -5.21
N ASN A 22 -24.25 4.55 -4.44
CA ASN A 22 -23.90 5.91 -4.87
C ASN A 22 -23.04 5.89 -6.14
N PRO A 23 -23.52 6.41 -7.28
CA PRO A 23 -22.81 6.35 -8.57
C PRO A 23 -21.45 7.04 -8.54
N ALA A 24 -21.25 8.02 -7.67
CA ALA A 24 -19.96 8.67 -7.48
C ALA A 24 -18.92 7.73 -6.85
N LYS A 25 -19.33 6.88 -5.88
CA LYS A 25 -18.44 5.86 -5.29
C LYS A 25 -18.09 4.78 -6.29
N GLN A 26 -19.05 4.33 -7.11
CA GLN A 26 -18.79 3.33 -8.15
C GLN A 26 -17.84 3.87 -9.23
N LYS A 27 -17.99 5.13 -9.64
CA LYS A 27 -17.12 5.76 -10.63
C LYS A 27 -15.69 5.95 -10.09
N ALA A 28 -15.54 6.31 -8.82
CA ALA A 28 -14.23 6.42 -8.16
C ALA A 28 -13.55 5.06 -8.02
N GLU A 29 -14.30 4.02 -7.66
CA GLU A 29 -13.78 2.66 -7.54
C GLU A 29 -13.43 2.03 -8.91
N GLN A 30 -14.24 2.31 -9.94
CA GLN A 30 -13.90 1.92 -11.31
C GLN A 30 -12.66 2.66 -11.85
N ALA A 31 -12.52 3.95 -11.56
CA ALA A 31 -11.33 4.71 -11.92
C ALA A 31 -10.06 4.16 -11.22
N ARG A 32 -10.17 3.80 -9.94
CA ARG A 32 -9.09 3.11 -9.20
C ARG A 32 -8.74 1.76 -9.83
N ARG A 33 -9.73 0.91 -10.16
CA ARG A 33 -9.52 -0.40 -10.80
C ARG A 33 -8.95 -0.26 -12.22
N GLN A 34 -9.27 0.80 -12.96
CA GLN A 34 -8.71 1.09 -14.28
C GLN A 34 -7.28 1.66 -14.20
N ALA A 35 -6.97 2.43 -13.15
CA ALA A 35 -5.60 2.87 -12.89
C ALA A 35 -4.68 1.67 -12.60
N HIS A 36 -5.16 0.67 -11.85
CA HIS A 36 -4.44 -0.60 -11.60
C HIS A 36 -4.19 -1.43 -12.87
N ARG A 37 -5.02 -1.29 -13.91
CA ARG A 37 -4.85 -2.01 -15.21
C ARG A 37 -3.83 -1.38 -16.14
N ARG A 38 -3.28 -0.20 -15.84
CA ARG A 38 -2.59 0.61 -16.85
C ARG A 38 -1.09 0.42 -16.99
N ARG A 39 -0.42 -0.48 -16.26
CA ARG A 39 0.99 -0.79 -16.57
C ARG A 39 1.36 -2.23 -16.23
N PRO A 40 1.80 -3.05 -17.21
CA PRO A 40 2.60 -4.25 -16.96
C PRO A 40 4.06 -3.83 -16.71
N GLY A 41 4.30 -3.04 -15.71
CA GLY A 41 5.61 -2.74 -15.17
C GLY A 41 5.40 -2.71 -13.67
N SER A 42 6.15 -3.51 -12.93
CA SER A 42 6.03 -3.61 -11.47
C SER A 42 6.04 -2.20 -10.87
N ALA A 43 4.86 -1.68 -10.52
CA ALA A 43 4.75 -0.52 -9.67
C ALA A 43 5.17 -0.95 -8.28
N TYR A 44 5.93 -0.12 -7.62
CA TYR A 44 6.31 -0.28 -6.22
C TYR A 44 5.70 0.88 -5.44
N TRP A 45 5.51 0.69 -4.16
CA TRP A 45 4.93 1.71 -3.30
C TRP A 45 5.88 2.05 -2.18
N LEU A 46 6.03 3.34 -1.92
CA LEU A 46 6.85 3.90 -0.85
C LEU A 46 5.98 4.74 0.07
N ILE A 47 6.48 4.97 1.27
CA ILE A 47 5.90 5.95 2.19
C ILE A 47 6.84 7.14 2.24
N ALA A 48 6.36 8.30 1.82
CA ALA A 48 7.16 9.50 1.72
C ALA A 48 6.38 10.74 2.13
N LYS A 49 7.07 11.81 2.49
CA LYS A 49 6.52 13.15 2.72
C LYS A 49 7.33 14.18 1.94
N ASN A 50 6.67 15.29 1.61
CA ASN A 50 7.36 16.46 1.09
C ASN A 50 7.49 17.51 2.20
N GLU A 51 8.70 17.82 2.56
CA GLU A 51 8.99 18.86 3.52
C GLU A 51 9.96 19.87 2.90
N ASN A 52 9.54 21.15 2.85
CA ASN A 52 10.35 22.25 2.29
C ASN A 52 10.90 21.99 0.88
N GLY A 53 10.11 21.35 0.02
CA GLY A 53 10.51 21.00 -1.35
C GLY A 53 11.50 19.85 -1.45
N ARG A 54 11.76 19.14 -0.37
CA ARG A 54 12.55 17.91 -0.35
C ARG A 54 11.66 16.72 -0.05
N MET A 55 11.86 15.65 -0.79
CA MET A 55 11.22 14.37 -0.52
C MET A 55 11.99 13.65 0.58
N GLU A 56 11.32 13.37 1.68
CA GLU A 56 11.79 12.46 2.73
C GLU A 56 11.08 11.13 2.57
N VAL A 57 11.81 10.04 2.63
CA VAL A 57 11.28 8.68 2.48
C VAL A 57 11.41 7.98 3.82
N LEU A 58 10.39 7.22 4.19
CA LEU A 58 10.38 6.48 5.44
C LEU A 58 11.49 5.45 5.45
N ALA A 59 12.30 5.44 6.50
CA ALA A 59 13.26 4.38 6.81
C ALA A 59 12.85 3.68 8.11
N ILE A 60 13.19 2.42 8.22
CA ILE A 60 12.94 1.58 9.40
C ILE A 60 14.27 1.22 10.03
N ASP A 61 14.39 1.47 11.34
CA ASP A 61 15.53 1.00 12.11
C ASP A 61 15.47 -0.51 12.30
N LEU A 62 16.52 -1.18 11.91
CA LEU A 62 16.74 -2.60 12.18
C LEU A 62 17.53 -2.81 13.47
N ALA A 63 17.66 -4.06 13.89
CA ALA A 63 18.59 -4.42 14.95
C ALA A 63 20.02 -4.07 14.52
N ALA A 64 20.86 -3.65 15.46
CA ALA A 64 22.25 -3.24 15.25
C ALA A 64 22.49 -1.87 14.59
N GLY A 65 21.46 -1.01 14.49
CA GLY A 65 21.60 0.35 13.96
C GLY A 65 21.62 0.42 12.42
N GLU A 66 21.31 -0.68 11.73
CA GLU A 66 21.08 -0.67 10.30
C GLU A 66 19.72 -0.04 9.96
N GLU A 67 19.63 0.64 8.83
CA GLU A 67 18.38 1.17 8.29
C GLU A 67 17.93 0.37 7.07
N ALA A 68 16.61 0.18 6.96
CA ALA A 68 15.98 -0.42 5.80
C ALA A 68 14.94 0.52 5.18
N LEU A 69 14.93 0.58 3.85
CA LEU A 69 13.86 1.20 3.08
C LEU A 69 12.69 0.21 2.94
N PRO A 70 11.49 0.50 3.48
CA PRO A 70 10.31 -0.32 3.24
C PRO A 70 9.80 -0.07 1.82
N VAL A 71 9.63 -1.13 1.05
CA VAL A 71 9.07 -1.14 -0.30
C VAL A 71 7.92 -2.11 -0.35
N PHE A 72 6.79 -1.68 -0.89
CA PHE A 72 5.57 -2.48 -0.95
C PHE A 72 5.22 -2.82 -2.39
N SER A 73 4.69 -4.03 -2.58
CA SER A 73 4.21 -4.54 -3.87
C SER A 73 2.81 -4.04 -4.22
N HIS A 74 2.03 -3.66 -3.20
CA HIS A 74 0.65 -3.19 -3.35
C HIS A 74 0.40 -1.92 -2.54
N GLU A 75 -0.45 -1.03 -3.06
CA GLU A 75 -0.83 0.23 -2.41
C GLU A 75 -1.48 -0.03 -1.04
N GLU A 76 -2.38 -1.00 -1.00
CA GLU A 76 -3.14 -1.36 0.19
C GLU A 76 -2.24 -1.81 1.35
N GLU A 77 -1.14 -2.49 1.04
CA GLU A 77 -0.16 -2.92 2.04
C GLU A 77 0.60 -1.73 2.62
N ALA A 78 0.99 -0.77 1.77
CA ALA A 78 1.62 0.46 2.20
C ALA A 78 0.67 1.34 3.02
N GLU A 79 -0.61 1.47 2.61
CA GLU A 79 -1.64 2.21 3.35
C GLU A 79 -1.90 1.56 4.72
N MET A 80 -2.02 0.23 4.77
CA MET A 80 -2.19 -0.51 6.02
C MET A 80 -0.99 -0.33 6.94
N PHE A 81 0.22 -0.41 6.40
CA PHE A 81 1.44 -0.20 7.16
C PHE A 81 1.48 1.21 7.76
N LEU A 82 1.22 2.24 6.96
CA LEU A 82 1.17 3.64 7.41
C LEU A 82 0.12 3.85 8.50
N GLY A 83 -1.08 3.28 8.33
CA GLY A 83 -2.19 3.40 9.28
C GLY A 83 -1.93 2.69 10.61
N LEU A 84 -1.29 1.52 10.60
CA LEU A 84 -1.05 0.70 11.78
C LEU A 84 0.25 1.06 12.52
N TRP A 85 1.18 1.73 11.87
CA TRP A 85 2.40 2.19 12.55
C TRP A 85 2.13 3.24 13.63
N GLY A 86 0.91 3.80 13.66
CA GLY A 86 0.53 4.79 14.66
C GLY A 86 1.18 6.15 14.42
N VAL A 87 1.85 6.29 13.31
CA VAL A 87 2.48 7.52 12.88
C VAL A 87 1.52 8.23 11.92
N ALA A 88 0.39 8.71 12.45
CA ALA A 88 -0.30 9.83 11.83
C ALA A 88 0.61 11.07 11.93
N ILE A 89 1.85 10.93 11.45
CA ILE A 89 2.76 12.06 11.31
C ILE A 89 2.25 12.82 10.11
N GLU A 90 1.86 14.05 10.35
CA GLU A 90 1.39 14.98 9.34
C GLU A 90 2.30 14.95 8.10
N GLY A 91 1.71 14.74 6.94
CA GLY A 91 2.37 14.82 5.65
C GLY A 91 2.93 13.51 5.07
N TRP A 92 2.91 12.38 5.79
CA TRP A 92 3.30 11.10 5.22
C TRP A 92 2.20 10.53 4.32
N GLN A 93 2.58 10.07 3.14
CA GLN A 93 1.67 9.54 2.11
C GLN A 93 2.27 8.32 1.44
N VAL A 94 1.40 7.43 1.01
CA VAL A 94 1.77 6.33 0.11
C VAL A 94 1.97 6.88 -1.30
N ARG A 95 3.09 6.53 -1.92
CA ARG A 95 3.50 7.01 -3.24
C ARG A 95 3.87 5.85 -4.15
N GLU A 96 3.26 5.83 -5.33
CA GLU A 96 3.68 4.93 -6.41
C GLU A 96 5.07 5.32 -6.91
N SER A 97 5.91 4.32 -7.15
CA SER A 97 7.27 4.49 -7.66
C SER A 97 7.60 3.44 -8.72
N THR A 98 8.30 3.86 -9.75
CA THR A 98 8.86 2.97 -10.76
C THR A 98 10.21 2.38 -10.28
N ALA A 99 10.68 1.33 -10.95
CA ALA A 99 12.02 0.77 -10.68
C ALA A 99 13.13 1.82 -10.82
N GLY A 100 13.04 2.72 -11.82
CA GLY A 100 14.00 3.80 -12.01
C GLY A 100 13.99 4.83 -10.88
N GLU A 101 12.79 5.19 -10.40
CA GLU A 101 12.66 6.10 -9.24
C GLU A 101 13.19 5.46 -7.97
N LEU A 102 12.95 4.16 -7.74
CA LEU A 102 13.53 3.44 -6.61
C LEU A 102 15.05 3.44 -6.62
N ILE A 103 15.66 3.22 -7.78
CA ILE A 103 17.11 3.33 -7.95
C ILE A 103 17.57 4.74 -7.55
N SER A 104 16.88 5.78 -8.03
CA SER A 104 17.21 7.17 -7.68
C SER A 104 17.05 7.47 -6.19
N VAL A 105 16.03 6.90 -5.54
CA VAL A 105 15.80 7.03 -4.08
C VAL A 105 16.93 6.36 -3.30
N LEU A 106 17.36 5.17 -3.70
CA LEU A 106 18.42 4.41 -3.02
C LEU A 106 19.81 5.04 -3.18
N TYR A 107 20.05 5.77 -4.25
CA TYR A 107 21.31 6.53 -4.44
C TYR A 107 21.23 7.98 -3.95
N GLY A 108 20.04 8.48 -3.66
CA GLY A 108 19.78 9.84 -3.21
C GLY A 108 19.32 9.92 -1.76
N PRO A 109 18.01 10.19 -1.50
CA PRO A 109 17.51 10.42 -0.15
C PRO A 109 17.76 9.27 0.84
N CYS A 110 17.80 8.02 0.34
CA CYS A 110 18.02 6.82 1.13
C CYS A 110 19.39 6.18 0.90
N ALA A 111 20.40 6.97 0.55
CA ALA A 111 21.75 6.45 0.35
C ALA A 111 22.37 5.80 1.60
N GLY A 112 21.87 6.17 2.79
CA GLY A 112 22.26 5.56 4.06
C GLY A 112 21.58 4.21 4.34
N ALA A 113 20.47 3.89 3.66
CA ALA A 113 19.80 2.61 3.86
C ALA A 113 20.60 1.48 3.20
N GLU A 114 21.13 0.58 4.01
CA GLU A 114 21.91 -0.57 3.55
C GLU A 114 21.02 -1.73 3.09
N ARG A 115 19.76 -1.73 3.50
CA ARG A 115 18.81 -2.81 3.25
C ARG A 115 17.49 -2.27 2.68
N VAL A 116 16.78 -3.16 2.00
CA VAL A 116 15.41 -2.93 1.52
C VAL A 116 14.51 -4.00 2.12
N ALA A 117 13.48 -3.59 2.84
CA ALA A 117 12.47 -4.49 3.39
C ALA A 117 11.30 -4.59 2.41
N LEU A 118 10.98 -5.81 1.97
CA LEU A 118 9.89 -6.08 1.04
C LEU A 118 8.63 -6.46 1.80
N ASP A 119 7.55 -5.73 1.55
CA ASP A 119 6.23 -5.94 2.14
C ASP A 119 6.29 -6.15 3.67
N PRO A 120 7.02 -5.30 4.43
CA PRO A 120 7.14 -5.49 5.87
C PRO A 120 5.79 -5.25 6.56
N LEU A 121 5.49 -6.04 7.57
CA LEU A 121 4.33 -5.82 8.42
C LEU A 121 4.68 -4.93 9.62
N PRO A 122 3.78 -4.06 10.08
CA PRO A 122 4.02 -3.21 11.26
C PRO A 122 4.42 -4.02 12.51
N LYS A 123 3.81 -5.20 12.68
CA LYS A 123 4.15 -6.14 13.75
C LYS A 123 5.62 -6.58 13.70
N MET A 124 6.18 -6.75 12.50
CA MET A 124 7.57 -7.14 12.33
C MET A 124 8.54 -6.05 12.80
N VAL A 125 8.16 -4.78 12.63
CA VAL A 125 8.94 -3.64 13.15
C VAL A 125 8.94 -3.66 14.67
N ALA A 126 7.77 -3.81 15.29
CA ALA A 126 7.64 -3.91 16.75
C ALA A 126 8.42 -5.10 17.33
N GLN A 127 8.46 -6.23 16.64
CA GLN A 127 9.17 -7.44 17.03
C GLN A 127 10.65 -7.47 16.59
N ARG A 128 11.13 -6.44 15.88
CA ARG A 128 12.48 -6.37 15.31
C ARG A 128 12.82 -7.54 14.38
N THR A 129 11.84 -8.06 13.67
CA THR A 129 11.98 -9.19 12.73
C THR A 129 11.98 -8.78 11.26
N VAL A 130 12.00 -7.48 10.96
CA VAL A 130 12.01 -6.94 9.58
C VAL A 130 13.21 -7.47 8.78
N GLY A 131 14.32 -7.76 9.43
CA GLY A 131 15.48 -8.37 8.79
C GLY A 131 15.19 -9.65 8.02
N LEU A 132 14.15 -10.41 8.41
CA LEU A 132 13.75 -11.64 7.72
C LEU A 132 13.16 -11.42 6.33
N VAL A 133 12.59 -10.24 6.09
CA VAL A 133 11.99 -9.85 4.79
C VAL A 133 12.84 -8.79 4.09
N SER A 134 14.07 -8.57 4.51
CA SER A 134 14.95 -7.57 3.93
C SER A 134 16.06 -8.20 3.09
N LEU A 135 16.42 -7.47 2.04
CA LEU A 135 17.55 -7.76 1.15
C LEU A 135 18.62 -6.68 1.32
N SER A 136 19.87 -6.99 1.00
CA SER A 136 20.85 -5.92 0.83
C SER A 136 20.46 -5.02 -0.33
N ARG A 137 20.86 -3.75 -0.27
CA ARG A 137 20.60 -2.77 -1.34
C ARG A 137 21.07 -3.28 -2.71
N GLU A 138 22.25 -3.86 -2.78
CA GLU A 138 22.85 -4.38 -4.01
C GLU A 138 21.98 -5.50 -4.63
N ARG A 139 21.52 -6.46 -3.82
CA ARG A 139 20.65 -7.54 -4.29
C ARG A 139 19.32 -7.01 -4.80
N PHE A 140 18.77 -6.02 -4.15
CA PHE A 140 17.52 -5.40 -4.60
C PHE A 140 17.73 -4.64 -5.92
N LEU A 141 18.80 -3.89 -6.07
CA LEU A 141 19.16 -3.22 -7.32
C LEU A 141 19.32 -4.22 -8.46
N ASP A 142 19.99 -5.33 -8.25
CA ASP A 142 20.14 -6.41 -9.24
C ASP A 142 18.78 -6.98 -9.66
N LEU A 143 17.84 -7.14 -8.73
CA LEU A 143 16.48 -7.57 -9.04
C LEU A 143 15.73 -6.55 -9.92
N LEU A 144 15.84 -5.26 -9.63
CA LEU A 144 15.21 -4.20 -10.43
C LEU A 144 15.79 -4.17 -11.85
N LEU A 145 17.10 -4.26 -11.99
CA LEU A 145 17.79 -4.22 -13.29
C LEU A 145 17.52 -5.49 -14.12
N SER A 146 17.44 -6.66 -13.49
CA SER A 146 17.15 -7.92 -14.20
C SER A 146 15.71 -7.96 -14.74
N ARG A 147 14.75 -7.43 -13.99
CA ARG A 147 13.34 -7.30 -14.44
C ARG A 147 13.20 -6.36 -15.63
N GLY A 148 13.94 -5.25 -15.65
CA GLY A 148 13.97 -4.31 -16.77
C GLY A 148 14.46 -4.94 -18.08
N ARG A 149 15.41 -5.86 -18.01
CA ARG A 149 15.97 -6.56 -19.21
C ARG A 149 15.00 -7.59 -19.81
N SER A 150 14.17 -8.24 -19.01
CA SER A 150 13.20 -9.23 -19.52
C SER A 150 12.05 -8.60 -20.29
N LEU A 151 11.69 -7.35 -20.03
CA LEU A 151 10.62 -6.64 -20.74
C LEU A 151 11.07 -6.16 -22.14
N GLY A 152 12.35 -5.83 -22.32
CA GLY A 152 12.89 -5.40 -23.63
C GLY A 152 13.10 -6.53 -24.65
N ARG A 153 12.95 -7.80 -24.28
CA ARG A 153 13.22 -8.94 -25.17
C ARG A 153 11.97 -9.51 -25.88
N ARG A 154 10.78 -8.98 -25.62
CA ARG A 154 9.51 -9.43 -26.23
C ARG A 154 9.07 -8.66 -27.47
N GLU A 155 9.82 -7.65 -27.91
CA GLU A 155 9.52 -6.89 -29.13
C GLU A 155 10.62 -7.12 -30.19
N ARG A 156 10.75 -8.37 -30.65
CA ARG A 156 11.36 -8.68 -31.97
C ARG A 156 10.74 -9.94 -32.54
#